data_c6f82933d2742d406cdd75a30dc663a3
#
_entry.id   c6f82933d2742d406cdd75a30dc663a3
#
_cell.length_a   1.000
_cell.length_b   1.000
_cell.length_c   1.000
_cell.angle_alpha   90.00
_cell.angle_beta   90.00
_cell.angle_gamma   90.00
#
_symmetry.space_group_name_H-M   'P 1'
#
loop_
_entity.id
_entity.type
_entity.pdbx_description
1 polymer ?
#
loop_
_entity_poly.entity_id
_entity_poly.type
_entity_poly.pdbx_seq_one_letter_code
_entity_poly.pdbx_strand_id
1 'polypeptide(L)'
;MLIFYKDKKPFDSIVKAVYTPSIKGSLITDIENYFEKEGFKTRYVRSIKSIKDEIRKCRPVIALLDMGNFLFSVPHYTVITGFNQKGFFMTDGYKKDRFMSFEDFKKRFKSMGNVALVVLK
;
A
#
# COMPACT_ATOMS: atom_id res chain seq x y z
N MET A 1 -8.78 7.73 16.08
CA MET A 1 -9.61 6.54 15.88
C MET A 1 -8.84 5.52 15.03
N LEU A 2 -8.88 4.28 15.41
CA LEU A 2 -8.21 3.20 14.70
C LEU A 2 -9.16 2.57 13.68
N ILE A 3 -8.70 2.42 12.44
CA ILE A 3 -9.50 1.84 11.36
C ILE A 3 -8.75 0.65 10.76
N PHE A 4 -9.39 -0.53 10.74
CA PHE A 4 -8.88 -1.75 10.14
C PHE A 4 -9.96 -2.39 9.27
N TYR A 5 -9.53 -3.25 8.34
CA TYR A 5 -10.47 -4.05 7.56
C TYR A 5 -11.11 -5.11 8.44
N LYS A 6 -12.43 -5.20 8.36
CA LYS A 6 -13.21 -6.18 9.14
C LYS A 6 -12.99 -7.60 8.66
N ASP A 7 -12.85 -7.79 7.36
CA ASP A 7 -12.59 -9.09 6.75
C ASP A 7 -11.20 -9.07 6.12
N LYS A 8 -10.31 -9.89 6.66
CA LYS A 8 -8.93 -9.95 6.22
C LYS A 8 -8.69 -10.87 5.02
N LYS A 9 -9.67 -11.71 4.65
CA LYS A 9 -9.48 -12.68 3.55
C LYS A 9 -9.16 -12.04 2.21
N PRO A 10 -9.95 -11.07 1.69
CA PRO A 10 -9.59 -10.41 0.44
C PRO A 10 -8.27 -9.68 0.54
N PHE A 11 -8.00 -9.12 1.73
CA PHE A 11 -6.78 -8.38 2.00
C PHE A 11 -5.55 -9.31 1.95
N ASP A 12 -5.63 -10.48 2.59
CA ASP A 12 -4.54 -11.45 2.59
C ASP A 12 -4.24 -11.93 1.17
N SER A 13 -5.25 -12.12 0.33
CA SER A 13 -5.07 -12.49 -1.07
C SER A 13 -4.31 -11.42 -1.84
N ILE A 14 -4.61 -10.14 -1.58
CA ILE A 14 -3.92 -9.03 -2.22
C ILE A 14 -2.47 -8.96 -1.75
N VAL A 15 -2.23 -9.10 -0.45
CA VAL A 15 -0.87 -9.12 0.11
C VAL A 15 -0.05 -10.25 -0.52
N LYS A 16 -0.61 -11.45 -0.59
CA LYS A 16 0.08 -12.58 -1.22
C LYS A 16 0.41 -12.31 -2.68
N ALA A 17 -0.53 -11.71 -3.43
CA ALA A 17 -0.32 -11.39 -4.83
C ALA A 17 0.83 -10.39 -5.00
N VAL A 18 0.87 -9.33 -4.16
CA VAL A 18 1.92 -8.30 -4.24
C VAL A 18 3.30 -8.89 -3.97
N TYR A 19 3.39 -9.89 -3.09
CA TYR A 19 4.67 -10.48 -2.70
C TYR A 19 4.97 -11.83 -3.34
N THR A 20 4.23 -12.21 -4.40
CA THR A 20 4.61 -13.39 -5.18
C THR A 20 5.87 -13.11 -6.01
N PRO A 21 6.67 -14.14 -6.32
CA PRO A 21 7.86 -13.93 -7.15
C PRO A 21 7.57 -13.32 -8.52
N SER A 22 6.39 -13.55 -9.07
CA SER A 22 6.01 -13.01 -10.38
C SER A 22 5.75 -11.51 -10.37
N ILE A 23 5.47 -10.92 -9.20
CA ILE A 23 5.17 -9.49 -9.04
C ILE A 23 6.30 -8.77 -8.31
N LYS A 24 6.96 -9.43 -7.37
CA LYS A 24 8.01 -8.83 -6.54
C LYS A 24 9.10 -8.21 -7.41
N GLY A 25 9.39 -6.93 -7.18
CA GLY A 25 10.35 -6.19 -7.98
C GLY A 25 9.78 -5.58 -9.25
N SER A 26 8.47 -5.76 -9.50
CA SER A 26 7.79 -5.23 -10.67
C SER A 26 7.50 -3.74 -10.52
N LEU A 27 7.20 -3.08 -11.64
CA LEU A 27 6.71 -1.71 -11.64
C LEU A 27 5.25 -1.69 -11.18
N ILE A 28 4.80 -0.53 -10.69
CA ILE A 28 3.41 -0.37 -10.23
C ILE A 28 2.41 -0.68 -11.35
N THR A 29 2.77 -0.38 -12.61
CA THR A 29 1.93 -0.70 -13.76
C THR A 29 1.74 -2.20 -13.95
N ASP A 30 2.75 -3.00 -13.62
CA ASP A 30 2.66 -4.46 -13.68
C ASP A 30 1.71 -4.99 -12.61
N ILE A 31 1.74 -4.39 -11.43
CA ILE A 31 0.84 -4.73 -10.33
C ILE A 31 -0.59 -4.38 -10.73
N GLU A 32 -0.78 -3.20 -11.32
CA GLU A 32 -2.08 -2.76 -11.81
C GLU A 32 -2.64 -3.76 -12.82
N ASN A 33 -1.85 -4.14 -13.82
CA ASN A 33 -2.27 -5.08 -14.85
C ASN A 33 -2.61 -6.45 -14.27
N TYR A 34 -1.85 -6.90 -13.29
CA TYR A 34 -2.13 -8.17 -12.61
C TYR A 34 -3.52 -8.15 -11.98
N PHE A 35 -3.85 -7.11 -11.21
CA PHE A 35 -5.15 -7.03 -10.54
C PHE A 35 -6.29 -6.87 -11.54
N GLU A 36 -6.10 -6.15 -12.63
CA GLU A 36 -7.11 -6.03 -13.67
C GLU A 36 -7.41 -7.37 -14.34
N LYS A 37 -6.39 -8.19 -14.59
CA LYS A 37 -6.58 -9.56 -15.10
C LYS A 37 -7.35 -10.44 -14.14
N GLU A 38 -7.18 -10.22 -12.84
CA GLU A 38 -7.89 -10.98 -11.81
C GLU A 38 -9.31 -10.48 -11.56
N GLY A 39 -9.78 -9.49 -12.32
CA GLY A 39 -11.13 -8.99 -12.23
C GLY A 39 -11.33 -7.83 -11.28
N PHE A 40 -10.25 -7.24 -10.78
CA PHE A 40 -10.31 -6.06 -9.92
C PHE A 40 -10.21 -4.79 -10.75
N LYS A 41 -10.80 -3.73 -10.25
CA LYS A 41 -10.58 -2.38 -10.76
C LYS A 41 -9.49 -1.73 -9.94
N THR A 42 -8.73 -0.83 -10.55
CA THR A 42 -7.65 -0.13 -9.88
C THR A 42 -7.76 1.37 -10.12
N ARG A 43 -7.21 2.15 -9.18
CA ARG A 43 -7.17 3.60 -9.29
C ARG A 43 -5.96 4.12 -8.53
N TYR A 44 -5.28 5.11 -9.10
CA TYR A 44 -4.17 5.77 -8.42
C TYR A 44 -4.66 6.85 -7.47
N VAL A 45 -4.02 6.95 -6.30
CA VAL A 45 -4.21 8.06 -5.37
C VAL A 45 -2.83 8.59 -4.99
N ARG A 46 -2.74 9.89 -4.73
CA ARG A 46 -1.45 10.56 -4.59
C ARG A 46 -1.31 11.37 -3.32
N SER A 47 -2.25 11.28 -2.39
CA SER A 47 -2.19 12.03 -1.14
C SER A 47 -2.56 11.15 0.05
N ILE A 48 -2.07 11.54 1.22
CA ILE A 48 -2.42 10.86 2.47
C ILE A 48 -3.92 10.93 2.72
N LYS A 49 -4.54 12.08 2.44
CA LYS A 49 -5.98 12.24 2.60
C LYS A 49 -6.76 11.26 1.73
N SER A 50 -6.38 11.12 0.48
CA SER A 50 -7.03 10.18 -0.44
C SER A 50 -6.86 8.74 0.02
N ILE A 51 -5.67 8.39 0.51
CA ILE A 51 -5.40 7.06 1.06
C ILE A 51 -6.32 6.78 2.25
N LYS A 52 -6.43 7.73 3.19
CA LYS A 52 -7.32 7.59 4.34
C LYS A 52 -8.77 7.39 3.92
N ASP A 53 -9.24 8.15 2.94
CA ASP A 53 -10.60 8.05 2.43
C ASP A 53 -10.88 6.66 1.85
N GLU A 54 -9.94 6.09 1.12
CA GLU A 54 -10.08 4.75 0.56
C GLU A 54 -10.10 3.68 1.65
N ILE A 55 -9.26 3.82 2.66
CA ILE A 55 -9.22 2.87 3.78
C ILE A 55 -10.54 2.92 4.56
N ARG A 56 -11.12 4.11 4.73
CA ARG A 56 -12.45 4.23 5.36
C ARG A 56 -13.53 3.47 4.59
N LYS A 57 -13.37 3.32 3.28
CA LYS A 57 -14.28 2.55 2.43
C LYS A 57 -13.90 1.06 2.35
N CYS A 58 -12.97 0.63 3.18
CA CYS A 58 -12.48 -0.76 3.23
C CYS A 58 -11.85 -1.21 1.91
N ARG A 59 -11.13 -0.31 1.25
CA ARG A 59 -10.41 -0.60 -0.01
C ARG A 59 -8.92 -0.70 0.25
N PRO A 60 -8.26 -1.81 -0.14
CA PRO A 60 -6.82 -1.94 0.04
C PRO A 60 -6.06 -0.89 -0.78
N VAL A 61 -5.00 -0.36 -0.20
CA VAL A 61 -4.12 0.59 -0.87
C VAL A 61 -2.71 0.04 -0.86
N ILE A 62 -2.12 -0.08 -2.04
CA ILE A 62 -0.73 -0.49 -2.21
C ILE A 62 0.10 0.77 -2.42
N ALA A 63 0.99 1.07 -1.49
CA ALA A 63 1.82 2.28 -1.56
C ALA A 63 3.26 1.92 -1.89
N LEU A 64 3.88 2.74 -2.74
CA LEU A 64 5.29 2.62 -3.04
C LEU A 64 6.06 3.58 -2.13
N LEU A 65 6.94 3.04 -1.31
CA LEU A 65 7.72 3.80 -0.33
C LEU A 65 9.21 3.60 -0.56
N ASP A 66 9.98 4.64 -0.27
CA ASP A 66 11.44 4.56 -0.24
C ASP A 66 11.85 4.09 1.17
N MET A 67 12.26 2.85 1.28
CA MET A 67 12.69 2.24 2.54
C MET A 67 14.21 2.29 2.72
N GLY A 68 14.90 3.00 1.83
CA GLY A 68 16.33 3.20 1.93
C GLY A 68 16.69 4.32 2.90
N ASN A 69 17.94 4.72 2.84
CA ASN A 69 18.46 5.85 3.62
C ASN A 69 18.83 7.00 2.68
N PHE A 70 19.54 8.01 3.20
CA PHE A 70 19.90 9.17 2.39
C PHE A 70 20.92 8.86 1.31
N LEU A 71 21.63 7.72 1.39
CA LEU A 71 22.60 7.30 0.39
C LEU A 71 21.99 6.47 -0.74
N PHE A 72 20.99 5.67 -0.42
CA PHE A 72 20.38 4.75 -1.39
C PHE A 72 18.87 4.78 -1.29
N SER A 73 18.22 4.88 -2.43
CA SER A 73 16.77 4.75 -2.55
C SER A 73 16.45 3.27 -2.73
N VAL A 74 15.56 2.73 -1.89
CA VAL A 74 15.14 1.33 -1.98
C VAL A 74 13.62 1.30 -2.11
N PRO A 75 13.10 1.16 -3.34
CA PRO A 75 11.66 1.08 -3.56
C PRO A 75 11.07 -0.17 -2.90
N HIS A 76 9.96 -0.01 -2.20
CA HIS A 76 9.30 -1.12 -1.53
C HIS A 76 7.79 -0.90 -1.55
N TYR A 77 7.04 -1.93 -1.95
CA TYR A 77 5.58 -1.89 -1.93
C TYR A 77 5.06 -2.36 -0.59
N THR A 78 4.14 -1.61 -0.03
CA THR A 78 3.45 -1.99 1.20
C THR A 78 1.95 -1.94 0.98
N VAL A 79 1.22 -2.77 1.72
CA VAL A 79 -0.25 -2.74 1.69
C VAL A 79 -0.73 -2.09 2.98
N ILE A 80 -1.45 -0.97 2.84
CA ILE A 80 -1.93 -0.22 3.98
C ILE A 80 -3.20 -0.88 4.51
N THR A 81 -3.22 -1.21 5.80
CA THR A 81 -4.29 -1.97 6.44
C THR A 81 -5.20 -1.11 7.29
N GLY A 82 -4.76 0.06 7.72
CA GLY A 82 -5.54 0.93 8.57
C GLY A 82 -4.76 2.17 8.95
N PHE A 83 -5.36 3.01 9.79
CA PHE A 83 -4.67 4.19 10.30
C PHE A 83 -5.28 4.63 11.63
N ASN A 84 -4.51 5.44 12.36
CA ASN A 84 -4.99 6.17 13.52
C ASN A 84 -4.61 7.64 13.37
N GLN A 85 -4.68 8.40 14.46
CA GLN A 85 -4.37 9.82 14.45
C GLN A 85 -2.89 10.12 14.18
N LYS A 86 -2.01 9.14 14.35
CA LYS A 86 -0.55 9.32 14.27
C LYS A 86 0.08 8.76 13.00
N GLY A 87 -0.54 7.78 12.36
CA GLY A 87 0.07 7.16 11.20
C GLY A 87 -0.74 6.02 10.61
N PHE A 88 -0.09 5.31 9.70
CA PHE A 88 -0.67 4.16 9.01
C PHE A 88 -0.20 2.85 9.60
N PHE A 89 -1.09 1.87 9.60
CA PHE A 89 -0.74 0.46 9.80
C PHE A 89 -0.62 -0.20 8.43
N MET A 90 0.40 -1.03 8.25
CA MET A 90 0.65 -1.66 6.97
C MET A 90 1.32 -3.02 7.14
N THR A 91 1.28 -3.82 6.08
CA THR A 91 2.01 -5.08 6.03
C THR A 91 2.94 -5.07 4.83
N ASP A 92 4.13 -5.60 4.99
CA ASP A 92 5.13 -5.69 3.93
C ASP A 92 5.41 -7.14 3.52
N GLY A 93 4.54 -8.06 3.91
CA GLY A 93 4.68 -9.47 3.58
C GLY A 93 5.51 -10.27 4.59
N TYR A 94 6.39 -9.62 5.31
CA TYR A 94 7.23 -10.25 6.34
C TYR A 94 6.80 -9.86 7.74
N LYS A 95 6.40 -8.62 7.92
CA LYS A 95 5.90 -8.11 9.19
C LYS A 95 4.47 -7.63 9.02
N LYS A 96 3.57 -8.23 9.79
CA LYS A 96 2.18 -7.77 9.87
C LYS A 96 2.09 -6.62 10.87
N ASP A 97 1.16 -5.71 10.63
CA ASP A 97 0.83 -4.61 11.53
C ASP A 97 2.01 -3.67 11.81
N ARG A 98 2.83 -3.43 10.79
CA ARG A 98 3.87 -2.43 10.90
C ARG A 98 3.24 -1.05 10.97
N PHE A 99 3.72 -0.22 11.89
CA PHE A 99 3.23 1.14 12.06
C PHE A 99 4.25 2.16 11.52
N MET A 100 3.75 3.18 10.82
CA MET A 100 4.58 4.28 10.33
C MET A 100 3.83 5.59 10.55
N SER A 101 4.50 6.57 11.17
CA SER A 101 3.90 7.90 11.38
C SER A 101 3.60 8.57 10.04
N PHE A 102 2.62 9.48 10.02
CA PHE A 102 2.30 10.22 8.80
C PHE A 102 3.48 11.04 8.29
N GLU A 103 4.27 11.58 9.20
CA GLU A 103 5.45 12.37 8.84
C GLU A 103 6.48 11.51 8.11
N ASP A 104 6.79 10.34 8.64
CA ASP A 104 7.73 9.41 8.02
C ASP A 104 7.18 8.86 6.71
N PHE A 105 5.89 8.50 6.69
CA PHE A 105 5.23 8.03 5.48
C PHE A 105 5.29 9.10 4.38
N LYS A 106 5.01 10.34 4.72
CA LYS A 106 5.03 11.44 3.76
C LYS A 106 6.38 11.58 3.06
N LYS A 107 7.46 11.50 3.83
CA LYS A 107 8.83 11.58 3.28
C LYS A 107 9.11 10.43 2.32
N ARG A 108 8.80 9.21 2.73
CA ARG A 108 9.08 8.01 1.94
C ARG A 108 8.19 7.90 0.71
N PHE A 109 6.96 8.34 0.84
CA PHE A 109 5.98 8.37 -0.25
C PHE A 109 6.40 9.39 -1.31
N LYS A 110 6.75 10.60 -0.88
CA LYS A 110 7.19 11.68 -1.76
C LYS A 110 8.47 11.30 -2.51
N SER A 111 9.39 10.62 -1.85
CA SER A 111 10.63 10.15 -2.48
C SER A 111 10.37 9.26 -3.68
N MET A 112 9.27 8.51 -3.69
CA MET A 112 8.89 7.62 -4.80
C MET A 112 7.85 8.27 -5.73
N GLY A 113 7.61 9.56 -5.62
CA GLY A 113 6.71 10.28 -6.52
C GLY A 113 5.25 10.27 -6.14
N ASN A 114 4.92 9.97 -4.88
CA ASN A 114 3.54 9.90 -4.38
C ASN A 114 2.69 8.91 -5.20
N VAL A 115 3.13 7.66 -5.24
CA VAL A 115 2.46 6.62 -6.02
C VAL A 115 1.79 5.61 -5.08
N ALA A 116 0.48 5.49 -5.20
CA ALA A 116 -0.30 4.48 -4.50
C ALA A 116 -1.42 3.98 -5.40
N LEU A 117 -1.73 2.69 -5.29
CA LEU A 117 -2.74 2.03 -6.10
C LEU A 117 -3.84 1.49 -5.20
N VAL A 118 -5.09 1.87 -5.48
CA VAL A 118 -6.27 1.36 -4.80
C VAL A 118 -6.81 0.18 -5.59
N VAL A 119 -7.10 -0.92 -4.91
CA VAL A 119 -7.69 -2.10 -5.53
C VAL A 119 -9.18 -2.15 -5.15
N LEU A 120 -10.03 -2.19 -6.16
CA LEU A 120 -11.49 -2.17 -6.03
C LEU A 120 -12.09 -3.45 -6.61
N LYS A 121 -13.16 -3.89 -5.99
CA LYS A 121 -13.96 -4.95 -6.59
C LYS A 121 -15.00 -4.39 -7.54
#